data_e4f7b275764b5fac8a347a09e65b1781
#
_entry.id   e4f7b275764b5fac8a347a09e65b1781
#
_cell.length_a   1.000
_cell.length_b   1.000
_cell.length_c   1.000
_cell.angle_alpha   90.00
_cell.angle_beta   90.00
_cell.angle_gamma   90.00
#
_symmetry.space_group_name_H-M   'P 1'
#
loop_
_entity.id
_entity.type
_entity.pdbx_description
1 polymer ?
#
loop_
_entity_poly.entity_id
_entity_poly.type
_entity_poly.pdbx_seq_one_letter_code
_entity_poly.pdbx_strand_id
1 'polypeptide(L)'
;NASTEKAKADAAYDIQKETQRKTKCVVLDVPIPVKKGFIDKCNQIWVVTCDMNVRLKRIQDRGMNIEDAKRRIAMQMTDEEYVSLGDFEIDNSGDLDDLHRKVEELITKQLHERGIRV
;
A
#
# COMPACT_ATOMS: atom_id res chain seq x y z
N ASN A 1 2.38 12.60 14.74
CA ASN A 1 1.19 13.17 15.34
C ASN A 1 0.36 12.09 16.05
N ALA A 2 -0.70 12.48 16.74
CA ALA A 2 -1.53 11.54 17.51
C ALA A 2 -2.18 10.47 16.64
N SER A 3 -2.63 10.81 15.43
CA SER A 3 -3.22 9.85 14.49
C SER A 3 -2.20 8.80 14.05
N THR A 4 -0.97 9.21 13.80
CA THR A 4 0.12 8.32 13.40
C THR A 4 0.50 7.37 14.53
N GLU A 5 0.59 7.85 15.77
CA GLU A 5 0.94 7.04 16.92
C GLU A 5 -0.16 6.00 17.21
N LYS A 6 -1.43 6.38 17.07
CA LYS A 6 -2.54 5.44 17.20
C LYS A 6 -2.47 4.35 16.14
N ALA A 7 -2.24 4.73 14.88
CA ALA A 7 -2.13 3.77 13.78
C ALA A 7 -0.98 2.78 14.01
N LYS A 8 0.16 3.26 14.52
CA LYS A 8 1.29 2.39 14.86
C LYS A 8 0.93 1.40 15.96
N ALA A 9 0.25 1.86 17.01
CA ALA A 9 -0.17 1.02 18.12
C ALA A 9 -1.17 -0.04 17.66
N ASP A 10 -2.15 0.35 16.84
CA ASP A 10 -3.14 -0.58 16.28
C ASP A 10 -2.47 -1.64 15.41
N ALA A 11 -1.53 -1.25 14.56
CA ALA A 11 -0.78 -2.19 13.72
C ALA A 11 0.03 -3.18 14.56
N ALA A 12 0.69 -2.71 15.61
CA ALA A 12 1.46 -3.58 16.51
C ALA A 12 0.56 -4.59 17.21
N TYR A 13 -0.60 -4.16 17.67
CA TYR A 13 -1.58 -5.04 18.31
C TYR A 13 -2.10 -6.11 17.33
N ASP A 14 -2.46 -5.70 16.12
CA ASP A 14 -2.96 -6.61 15.09
C ASP A 14 -1.93 -7.67 14.70
N ILE A 15 -0.66 -7.28 14.54
CA ILE A 15 0.43 -8.21 14.24
C ILE A 15 0.59 -9.23 15.39
N GLN A 16 0.61 -8.76 16.62
CA GLN A 16 0.77 -9.64 17.78
C GLN A 16 -0.38 -10.63 17.88
N LYS A 17 -1.61 -10.17 17.69
CA LYS A 17 -2.81 -11.02 17.75
C LYS A 17 -2.76 -12.10 16.65
N GLU A 18 -2.43 -11.73 15.42
CA GLU A 18 -2.35 -12.66 14.31
C GLU A 18 -1.18 -13.65 14.47
N THR A 19 -0.07 -13.22 15.05
CA THR A 19 1.06 -14.09 15.36
C THR A 19 0.63 -15.19 16.35
N GLN A 20 -0.16 -14.84 17.35
CA GLN A 20 -0.70 -15.81 18.31
C GLN A 20 -1.64 -16.81 17.65
N ARG A 21 -2.33 -16.42 16.59
CA ARG A 21 -3.23 -17.28 15.81
C ARG A 21 -2.50 -18.15 14.80
N LYS A 22 -1.17 -18.02 14.68
CA LYS A 22 -0.35 -18.70 13.66
C LYS A 22 -0.79 -18.39 12.25
N THR A 23 -1.22 -17.15 12.01
CA THR A 23 -1.60 -16.67 10.69
C THR A 23 -0.40 -16.67 9.75
N LYS A 24 -0.59 -17.13 8.51
CA LYS A 24 0.48 -17.26 7.51
C LYS A 24 0.88 -15.92 6.88
N CYS A 25 -0.05 -14.99 6.77
CA CYS A 25 0.17 -13.71 6.13
C CYS A 25 -0.73 -12.66 6.75
N VAL A 26 -0.16 -11.50 7.07
CA VAL A 26 -0.90 -10.33 7.55
C VAL A 26 -0.63 -9.17 6.61
N VAL A 27 -1.68 -8.51 6.14
CA VAL A 27 -1.58 -7.33 5.29
C VAL A 27 -1.93 -6.09 6.10
N LEU A 28 -1.02 -5.14 6.13
CA LEU A 28 -1.27 -3.83 6.73
C LEU A 28 -1.50 -2.83 5.59
N ASP A 29 -2.71 -2.29 5.51
CA ASP A 29 -3.06 -1.27 4.51
C ASP A 29 -2.90 0.10 5.15
N VAL A 30 -1.84 0.81 4.77
CA VAL A 30 -1.49 2.10 5.35
C VAL A 30 -1.45 3.16 4.26
N PRO A 31 -2.36 4.13 4.28
CA PRO A 31 -2.44 5.16 3.25
C PRO A 31 -1.31 6.19 3.33
N ILE A 32 -0.67 6.32 4.49
CA ILE A 32 0.43 7.28 4.69
C ILE A 32 1.64 6.49 5.16
N PRO A 33 2.72 6.43 4.35
CA PRO A 33 3.92 5.70 4.76
C PRO A 33 4.63 6.45 5.87
N VAL A 34 4.83 5.77 6.98
CA VAL A 34 5.62 6.25 8.10
C VAL A 34 6.80 5.31 8.24
N LYS A 35 8.02 5.84 8.08
CA LYS A 35 9.23 5.02 8.08
C LYS A 35 9.40 4.19 9.35
N LYS A 36 9.00 4.74 10.50
CA LYS A 36 9.10 4.03 11.77
C LYS A 36 7.74 3.51 12.21
N GLY A 37 7.68 2.27 12.60
CA GLY A 37 6.50 1.64 13.17
C GLY A 37 5.69 0.80 12.19
N PHE A 38 5.77 1.06 10.88
CA PHE A 38 5.16 0.22 9.85
C PHE A 38 6.21 -0.55 9.06
N ILE A 39 7.21 0.15 8.53
CA ILE A 39 8.27 -0.46 7.72
C ILE A 39 9.05 -1.49 8.53
N ASP A 40 9.38 -1.15 9.77
CA ASP A 40 10.15 -2.02 10.65
C ASP A 40 9.43 -3.31 11.05
N LYS A 41 8.10 -3.33 10.90
CA LYS A 41 7.27 -4.49 11.30
C LYS A 41 6.87 -5.37 10.13
N CYS A 42 7.19 -4.96 8.90
CA CYS A 42 6.81 -5.67 7.70
C CYS A 42 7.98 -6.48 7.14
N ASN A 43 7.69 -7.70 6.67
CA ASN A 43 8.67 -8.50 5.93
C ASN A 43 8.85 -7.98 4.52
N GLN A 44 7.78 -7.50 3.91
CA GLN A 44 7.79 -6.89 2.58
C GLN A 44 6.84 -5.71 2.54
N ILE A 45 7.19 -4.73 1.71
CA ILE A 45 6.36 -3.56 1.45
C ILE A 45 6.06 -3.52 -0.04
N TRP A 46 4.78 -3.55 -0.38
CA TRP A 46 4.30 -3.42 -1.74
C TRP A 46 3.71 -2.03 -1.92
N VAL A 47 4.22 -1.30 -2.90
CA VAL A 47 3.77 0.07 -3.18
C VAL A 47 2.89 0.06 -4.41
N VAL A 48 1.71 0.66 -4.30
CA VAL A 48 0.79 0.79 -5.43
C VAL A 48 0.92 2.21 -5.97
N THR A 49 1.24 2.31 -7.25
CA THR A 49 1.38 3.58 -7.95
C THR A 49 0.34 3.72 -9.05
N CYS A 50 0.14 4.93 -9.54
CA CYS A 50 -0.80 5.21 -10.62
C CYS A 50 -0.32 6.42 -11.41
N ASP A 51 -0.45 6.36 -12.73
CA ASP A 51 -0.18 7.51 -13.59
C ASP A 51 -0.98 8.72 -13.13
N MET A 52 -0.35 9.90 -13.14
CA MET A 52 -0.96 11.12 -12.63
C MET A 52 -2.26 11.48 -13.36
N ASN A 53 -2.28 11.34 -14.68
CA ASN A 53 -3.47 11.66 -15.47
C ASN A 53 -4.63 10.70 -15.16
N VAL A 54 -4.33 9.41 -14.99
CA VAL A 54 -5.32 8.41 -14.59
C VAL A 54 -5.83 8.70 -13.19
N ARG A 55 -4.93 9.04 -12.26
CA ARG A 55 -5.28 9.38 -10.88
C ARG A 55 -6.22 10.57 -10.82
N LEU A 56 -5.90 11.64 -11.54
CA LEU A 56 -6.73 12.85 -11.57
C LEU A 56 -8.10 12.56 -12.16
N LYS A 57 -8.18 11.77 -13.22
CA LYS A 57 -9.46 11.39 -13.82
C LYS A 57 -10.32 10.60 -12.84
N ARG A 58 -9.74 9.62 -12.15
CA ARG A 58 -10.46 8.82 -11.16
C ARG A 58 -11.00 9.67 -10.02
N ILE A 59 -10.22 10.63 -9.56
CA ILE A 59 -10.62 11.56 -8.50
C ILE A 59 -11.77 12.45 -8.99
N GLN A 60 -11.68 12.95 -10.21
CA GLN A 60 -12.75 13.77 -10.82
C GLN A 60 -14.04 12.97 -10.97
N ASP A 61 -13.96 11.73 -11.42
CA ASP A 61 -15.10 10.84 -11.57
C ASP A 61 -15.81 10.57 -10.24
N ARG A 62 -15.08 10.68 -9.12
CA ARG A 62 -15.65 10.56 -7.77
C ARG A 62 -16.27 11.86 -7.26
N GLY A 63 -16.29 12.92 -8.09
CA GLY A 63 -16.92 14.21 -7.76
C GLY A 63 -16.02 15.18 -7.01
N MET A 64 -14.73 14.89 -6.85
CA MET A 64 -13.80 15.81 -6.20
C MET A 64 -13.33 16.90 -7.18
N ASN A 65 -13.16 18.11 -6.69
CA ASN A 65 -12.60 19.21 -7.47
C ASN A 65 -11.14 18.94 -7.84
N ILE A 66 -10.78 19.11 -9.12
CA ILE A 66 -9.42 18.84 -9.61
C ILE A 66 -8.37 19.69 -8.92
N GLU A 67 -8.65 20.97 -8.69
CA GLU A 67 -7.69 21.88 -8.04
C GLU A 67 -7.41 21.45 -6.61
N ASP A 68 -8.42 21.01 -5.87
CA ASP A 68 -8.24 20.46 -4.53
C ASP A 68 -7.45 19.16 -4.56
N ALA A 69 -7.72 18.30 -5.54
CA ALA A 69 -6.99 17.05 -5.73
C ALA A 69 -5.51 17.30 -6.01
N LYS A 70 -5.19 18.24 -6.90
CA LYS A 70 -3.80 18.60 -7.20
C LYS A 70 -3.06 19.13 -5.98
N ARG A 71 -3.72 19.95 -5.16
CA ARG A 71 -3.13 20.44 -3.92
C ARG A 71 -2.81 19.32 -2.94
N ARG A 72 -3.73 18.37 -2.77
CA ARG A 72 -3.52 17.21 -1.90
C ARG A 72 -2.38 16.34 -2.38
N ILE A 73 -2.32 16.08 -3.69
CA ILE A 73 -1.25 15.28 -4.28
C ILE A 73 0.10 15.96 -4.11
N ALA A 74 0.16 17.28 -4.28
CA ALA A 74 1.40 18.04 -4.12
C ALA A 74 1.94 17.99 -2.68
N MET A 75 1.08 17.75 -1.69
CA MET A 75 1.47 17.63 -0.29
C MET A 75 1.89 16.21 0.09
N GLN A 76 1.65 15.23 -0.76
CA GLN A 76 2.04 13.84 -0.54
C GLN A 76 3.45 13.59 -1.05
N MET A 77 4.00 12.44 -0.68
CA MET A 77 5.27 11.99 -1.25
C MET A 77 5.12 11.75 -2.75
N THR A 78 6.20 11.99 -3.50
CA THR A 78 6.23 11.66 -4.93
C THR A 78 6.18 10.14 -5.13
N ASP A 79 5.81 9.70 -6.33
CA ASP A 79 5.81 8.27 -6.66
C ASP A 79 7.20 7.67 -6.49
N GLU A 80 8.26 8.42 -6.86
CA GLU A 80 9.64 7.97 -6.67
C GLU A 80 9.99 7.77 -5.20
N GLU A 81 9.53 8.67 -4.33
CA GLU A 81 9.73 8.54 -2.89
C GLU A 81 9.00 7.31 -2.33
N TYR A 82 7.76 7.08 -2.78
CA TYR A 82 7.00 5.87 -2.38
C TYR A 82 7.70 4.60 -2.84
N VAL A 83 8.10 4.54 -4.11
CA VAL A 83 8.77 3.37 -4.67
C VAL A 83 10.06 3.06 -3.92
N SER A 84 10.80 4.09 -3.48
CA SER A 84 12.03 3.90 -2.73
C SER A 84 11.83 3.22 -1.38
N LEU A 85 10.62 3.28 -0.82
CA LEU A 85 10.28 2.65 0.45
C LEU A 85 9.84 1.19 0.31
N GLY A 86 9.44 0.79 -0.90
CA GLY A 86 8.85 -0.52 -1.14
C GLY A 86 9.83 -1.53 -1.71
N ASP A 87 9.53 -2.79 -1.52
CA ASP A 87 10.27 -3.89 -2.14
C ASP A 87 9.76 -4.18 -3.54
N PHE A 88 8.46 -3.96 -3.79
CA PHE A 88 7.82 -4.18 -5.07
C PHE A 88 6.84 -3.06 -5.38
N GLU A 89 6.75 -2.71 -6.66
CA GLU A 89 5.81 -1.73 -7.17
C GLU A 89 4.69 -2.42 -7.95
N ILE A 90 3.45 -2.01 -7.69
CA ILE A 90 2.28 -2.42 -8.47
C ILE A 90 1.73 -1.17 -9.15
N ASP A 91 1.87 -1.09 -10.47
CA ASP A 91 1.30 0.01 -11.24
C ASP A 91 -0.17 -0.24 -11.50
N ASN A 92 -1.03 0.60 -10.92
CA ASN A 92 -2.49 0.52 -11.04
C ASN A 92 -3.03 1.54 -12.05
N SER A 93 -2.30 1.79 -13.12
CA SER A 93 -2.75 2.71 -14.19
C SER A 93 -3.68 2.03 -15.18
N GLY A 94 -3.73 0.70 -15.22
CA GLY A 94 -4.60 -0.08 -16.09
C GLY A 94 -5.99 -0.32 -15.51
N ASP A 95 -6.68 -1.29 -16.07
CA ASP A 95 -8.01 -1.68 -15.58
C ASP A 95 -7.91 -2.66 -14.40
N LEU A 96 -9.07 -3.07 -13.88
CA LEU A 96 -9.15 -3.96 -12.72
C LEU A 96 -8.56 -5.35 -13.02
N ASP A 97 -8.77 -5.86 -14.22
CA ASP A 97 -8.21 -7.16 -14.63
C ASP A 97 -6.69 -7.13 -14.65
N ASP A 98 -6.11 -6.04 -15.15
CA ASP A 98 -4.65 -5.83 -15.16
C ASP A 98 -4.10 -5.78 -13.73
N LEU A 99 -4.78 -5.06 -12.83
CA LEU A 99 -4.40 -5.01 -11.42
C LEU A 99 -4.44 -6.39 -10.78
N HIS A 100 -5.52 -7.15 -10.99
CA HIS A 100 -5.67 -8.50 -10.44
C HIS A 100 -4.53 -9.41 -10.93
N ARG A 101 -4.19 -9.35 -12.21
CA ARG A 101 -3.10 -10.14 -12.78
C ARG A 101 -1.77 -9.82 -12.12
N LYS A 102 -1.46 -8.53 -11.94
CA LYS A 102 -0.21 -8.11 -11.29
C LYS A 102 -0.13 -8.55 -9.84
N VAL A 103 -1.23 -8.43 -9.11
CA VAL A 103 -1.28 -8.88 -7.71
C VAL A 103 -1.12 -10.40 -7.62
N GLU A 104 -1.79 -11.16 -8.47
CA GLU A 104 -1.67 -12.62 -8.48
C GLU A 104 -0.24 -13.07 -8.80
N GLU A 105 0.42 -12.43 -9.76
CA GLU A 105 1.81 -12.73 -10.08
C GLU A 105 2.73 -12.50 -8.87
N LEU A 106 2.56 -11.40 -8.14
CA LEU A 106 3.34 -11.12 -6.95
C LEU A 106 3.05 -12.11 -5.83
N ILE A 107 1.78 -12.46 -5.62
CA ILE A 107 1.39 -13.45 -4.61
C ILE A 107 2.07 -14.79 -4.93
N THR A 108 2.03 -15.21 -6.18
CA THR A 108 2.67 -16.46 -6.60
C THR A 108 4.17 -16.43 -6.33
N LYS A 109 4.86 -15.38 -6.77
CA LYS A 109 6.32 -15.28 -6.65
C LYS A 109 6.78 -15.07 -5.22
N GLN A 110 6.09 -14.23 -4.47
CA GLN A 110 6.57 -13.80 -3.16
C GLN A 110 6.02 -14.62 -2.01
N LEU A 111 4.89 -15.29 -2.19
CA LEU A 111 4.27 -16.09 -1.14
C LEU A 111 4.24 -17.57 -1.48
N HIS A 112 3.60 -17.95 -2.57
CA HIS A 112 3.42 -19.37 -2.91
C HIS A 112 4.76 -20.09 -3.16
N GLU A 113 5.67 -19.46 -3.90
CA GLU A 113 6.99 -20.06 -4.18
C GLU A 113 7.86 -20.18 -2.93
N ARG A 114 7.56 -19.41 -1.88
CA ARG A 114 8.22 -19.51 -0.59
C ARG A 114 7.51 -20.46 0.37
N GLY A 115 6.48 -21.15 -0.09
CA GLY A 115 5.72 -22.10 0.71
C GLY A 115 4.60 -21.47 1.53
N ILE A 116 4.31 -20.19 1.36
CA ILE A 116 3.22 -19.51 2.04
C ILE A 116 1.97 -19.60 1.17
N ARG A 117 1.00 -20.39 1.58
CA ARG A 117 -0.28 -20.55 0.89
C ARG A 117 -1.34 -19.64 1.50
N VAL A 118 -1.87 -18.76 0.70
CA VAL A 118 -2.94 -17.85 1.09
C VAL A 118 -4.15 -17.97 0.20
#